data_77656eab65f6796ba86add0708856695
#
_entry.id   77656eab65f6796ba86add0708856695
#
_cell.length_a   1.000
_cell.length_b   1.000
_cell.length_c   1.000
_cell.angle_alpha   90.00
_cell.angle_beta   90.00
_cell.angle_gamma   90.00
#
_symmetry.space_group_name_H-M   'P 1'
#
loop_
_entity.id
_entity.type
_entity.pdbx_description
1 polymer ?
#
loop_
_entity_poly.entity_id
_entity_poly.type
_entity_poly.pdbx_seq_one_letter_code
_entity_poly.pdbx_strand_id
1 'polypeptide(L)'
;PYRPATCIRKGKRVNSTKKKPCPLVRPGPSRTVKVFVDDSYYPSPTRPSGWRSGYEPYVVRPVRSLGIDGSYTNDSSAGAAAYFATALRSHGLNGTNKGRRSAGTAEELSSYQGATLSEQVKYMLQVSENNVAEMLFRNTAIARGYQATWANSTKAAQEILTELGVPLTNTSLASGSGVSRNDRLTANSLTTMLQRVANSADYPELSSIYYGGGMPLAGRSGTLNYTAGRFNTSPTRCAAGKLRAKTGTLFDTVGLS
;
A
#
# COMPACT_ATOMS: atom_id res chain seq x y z
N PRO A 1 28.86 -20.59 17.06
CA PRO A 1 29.68 -19.80 17.97
C PRO A 1 30.25 -18.59 17.28
N TYR A 2 30.21 -17.44 17.92
CA TYR A 2 30.81 -16.21 17.40
C TYR A 2 31.77 -15.60 18.43
N ARG A 3 32.71 -14.78 17.99
CA ARG A 3 33.54 -14.00 18.88
C ARG A 3 33.01 -12.58 18.99
N PRO A 4 32.61 -12.13 20.19
CA PRO A 4 32.17 -10.78 20.35
C PRO A 4 33.32 -9.77 20.16
N ALA A 5 33.02 -8.58 19.69
CA ALA A 5 34.00 -7.50 19.54
C ALA A 5 34.56 -7.03 20.90
N THR A 6 33.83 -7.23 21.99
CA THR A 6 34.25 -6.90 23.37
C THR A 6 33.86 -8.02 24.33
N CYS A 7 34.61 -8.17 25.41
CA CYS A 7 34.31 -9.06 26.52
C CYS A 7 34.77 -8.48 27.86
N ILE A 8 34.34 -9.09 28.99
CA ILE A 8 34.78 -8.69 30.33
C ILE A 8 36.00 -9.49 30.72
N ARG A 9 37.08 -8.83 31.08
CA ARG A 9 38.27 -9.47 31.70
C ARG A 9 38.64 -8.73 32.96
N LYS A 10 38.80 -9.45 34.04
CA LYS A 10 39.10 -8.87 35.38
C LYS A 10 38.17 -7.70 35.72
N GLY A 11 36.87 -7.87 35.47
CA GLY A 11 35.83 -6.84 35.74
C GLY A 11 35.76 -5.64 34.77
N LYS A 12 36.67 -5.53 33.80
CA LYS A 12 36.72 -4.45 32.85
C LYS A 12 36.32 -4.91 31.44
N ARG A 13 35.61 -4.06 30.70
CA ARG A 13 35.28 -4.28 29.30
C ARG A 13 36.52 -4.08 28.43
N VAL A 14 36.87 -5.05 27.63
CA VAL A 14 38.05 -5.02 26.73
C VAL A 14 37.67 -5.41 25.31
N ASN A 15 38.35 -4.84 24.33
CA ASN A 15 38.16 -5.20 22.92
C ASN A 15 38.80 -6.54 22.60
N SER A 16 38.14 -7.30 21.73
CA SER A 16 38.69 -8.53 21.14
C SER A 16 39.78 -8.17 20.14
N THR A 17 40.95 -8.79 20.27
CA THR A 17 42.07 -8.58 19.33
C THR A 17 42.57 -9.91 18.79
N LYS A 18 43.35 -9.90 17.67
CA LYS A 18 43.96 -11.11 17.10
C LYS A 18 44.87 -11.81 18.12
N LYS A 19 45.63 -11.07 18.94
CA LYS A 19 46.54 -11.62 19.95
C LYS A 19 45.83 -12.05 21.23
N LYS A 20 44.73 -11.37 21.61
CA LYS A 20 43.94 -11.68 22.78
C LYS A 20 42.43 -11.71 22.41
N PRO A 21 42.01 -12.73 21.69
CA PRO A 21 40.60 -12.82 21.27
C PRO A 21 39.68 -13.05 22.47
N CYS A 22 38.52 -12.45 22.44
CA CYS A 22 37.47 -12.76 23.41
C CYS A 22 37.04 -14.23 23.31
N PRO A 23 36.58 -14.87 24.40
CA PRO A 23 36.06 -16.22 24.35
C PRO A 23 34.98 -16.40 23.29
N LEU A 24 34.93 -17.58 22.70
CA LEU A 24 33.80 -17.93 21.84
C LEU A 24 32.54 -18.01 22.68
N VAL A 25 31.55 -17.23 22.31
CA VAL A 25 30.21 -17.31 22.87
C VAL A 25 29.44 -18.34 22.05
N ARG A 26 29.01 -19.41 22.69
CA ARG A 26 27.97 -20.26 22.11
C ARG A 26 26.66 -19.57 22.38
N PRO A 27 25.83 -19.29 21.36
CA PRO A 27 24.47 -18.85 21.62
C PRO A 27 23.83 -19.87 22.58
N GLY A 28 23.21 -19.39 23.64
CA GLY A 28 22.34 -20.22 24.43
C GLY A 28 21.28 -20.91 23.55
N PRO A 29 20.52 -21.86 24.03
CA PRO A 29 19.48 -22.51 23.25
C PRO A 29 18.60 -21.40 22.64
N SER A 30 18.57 -21.36 21.30
CA SER A 30 17.80 -20.36 20.56
C SER A 30 16.34 -20.49 20.98
N ARG A 31 15.78 -19.44 21.59
CA ARG A 31 14.35 -19.44 21.92
C ARG A 31 13.55 -19.57 20.64
N THR A 32 12.74 -20.62 20.56
CA THR A 32 11.81 -20.81 19.44
C THR A 32 10.64 -19.84 19.58
N VAL A 33 10.43 -19.02 18.56
CA VAL A 33 9.31 -18.08 18.48
C VAL A 33 8.40 -18.54 17.33
N LYS A 34 7.14 -18.81 17.67
CA LYS A 34 6.12 -19.12 16.68
C LYS A 34 5.53 -17.80 16.16
N VAL A 35 5.65 -17.54 14.87
CA VAL A 35 5.09 -16.37 14.20
C VAL A 35 3.77 -16.77 13.57
N PHE A 36 2.72 -16.04 13.88
CA PHE A 36 1.42 -16.14 13.24
C PHE A 36 1.12 -14.79 12.57
N VAL A 37 0.36 -14.80 11.50
CA VAL A 37 -0.18 -13.59 10.90
C VAL A 37 -1.66 -13.47 11.20
N ASP A 38 -2.09 -12.30 11.65
CA ASP A 38 -3.49 -11.91 11.70
C ASP A 38 -3.76 -10.91 10.58
N ASP A 39 -4.46 -11.35 9.55
CA ASP A 39 -4.89 -10.51 8.43
C ASP A 39 -6.41 -10.35 8.36
N SER A 40 -7.09 -10.55 9.49
CA SER A 40 -8.55 -10.45 9.63
C SER A 40 -9.10 -9.02 9.45
N TYR A 41 -8.23 -8.01 9.45
CA TYR A 41 -8.59 -6.61 9.21
C TYR A 41 -9.36 -6.42 7.88
N TYR A 42 -9.00 -7.21 6.86
CA TYR A 42 -9.74 -7.29 5.60
C TYR A 42 -10.38 -8.66 5.45
N PRO A 43 -11.72 -8.79 5.64
CA PRO A 43 -12.40 -10.07 5.49
C PRO A 43 -12.37 -10.58 4.05
N SER A 44 -12.53 -11.88 3.90
CA SER A 44 -12.70 -12.52 2.58
C SER A 44 -14.00 -12.05 1.89
N PRO A 45 -14.05 -12.05 0.55
CA PRO A 45 -12.99 -12.44 -0.38
C PRO A 45 -11.90 -11.37 -0.51
N THR A 46 -10.67 -11.79 -0.86
CA THR A 46 -9.53 -10.88 -1.04
C THR A 46 -9.49 -10.18 -2.41
N ARG A 47 -10.43 -10.51 -3.27
CA ARG A 47 -10.59 -9.96 -4.63
C ARG A 47 -11.98 -9.39 -4.80
N PRO A 48 -12.13 -8.22 -5.42
CA PRO A 48 -13.44 -7.76 -5.87
C PRO A 48 -13.91 -8.56 -7.08
N SER A 49 -15.17 -8.45 -7.43
CA SER A 49 -15.69 -9.00 -8.68
C SER A 49 -15.13 -8.25 -9.89
N GLY A 50 -15.00 -8.91 -11.02
CA GLY A 50 -14.61 -8.31 -12.29
C GLY A 50 -13.12 -8.18 -12.57
N TRP A 51 -12.23 -8.65 -11.68
CA TRP A 51 -10.82 -8.76 -12.02
C TRP A 51 -10.60 -9.88 -13.04
N ARG A 52 -9.75 -9.63 -14.03
CA ARG A 52 -9.31 -10.67 -14.98
C ARG A 52 -8.23 -11.54 -14.35
N SER A 53 -8.26 -12.83 -14.62
CA SER A 53 -7.30 -13.81 -14.09
C SER A 53 -5.84 -13.49 -14.41
N GLY A 54 -5.56 -12.89 -15.57
CA GLY A 54 -4.22 -12.52 -16.00
C GLY A 54 -3.63 -11.24 -15.35
N TYR A 55 -4.38 -10.55 -14.50
CA TYR A 55 -3.88 -9.36 -13.82
C TYR A 55 -3.02 -9.65 -12.59
N GLU A 56 -3.23 -10.82 -11.98
CA GLU A 56 -2.46 -11.24 -10.82
C GLU A 56 -1.16 -11.97 -11.20
N PRO A 57 -0.09 -11.76 -10.47
CA PRO A 57 0.07 -10.83 -9.33
C PRO A 57 0.65 -9.46 -9.72
N TYR A 58 0.81 -9.16 -11.01
CA TYR A 58 1.65 -8.05 -11.49
C TYR A 58 0.90 -6.73 -11.64
N VAL A 59 -0.36 -6.75 -12.06
CA VAL A 59 -1.19 -5.54 -12.18
C VAL A 59 -1.83 -5.21 -10.84
N VAL A 60 -2.31 -6.24 -10.16
CA VAL A 60 -2.95 -6.15 -8.85
C VAL A 60 -2.80 -7.48 -8.12
N ARG A 61 -2.84 -7.45 -6.79
CA ARG A 61 -2.73 -8.64 -5.94
C ARG A 61 -3.96 -8.80 -5.07
N PRO A 62 -4.27 -10.01 -4.60
CA PRO A 62 -5.29 -10.20 -3.58
C PRO A 62 -5.07 -9.25 -2.40
N VAL A 63 -6.10 -8.48 -2.04
CA VAL A 63 -6.00 -7.41 -1.05
C VAL A 63 -5.99 -8.00 0.36
N ARG A 64 -4.88 -7.80 1.05
CA ARG A 64 -4.65 -8.26 2.41
C ARG A 64 -4.09 -7.14 3.27
N SER A 65 -4.24 -7.25 4.59
CA SER A 65 -3.80 -6.20 5.52
C SER A 65 -2.27 -6.13 5.70
N LEU A 66 -1.55 -7.16 5.29
CA LEU A 66 -0.10 -7.22 5.41
C LEU A 66 0.55 -7.60 4.09
N GLY A 67 1.74 -7.07 3.84
CA GLY A 67 2.54 -7.37 2.67
C GLY A 67 3.98 -6.95 2.84
N ILE A 68 4.80 -7.30 1.86
CA ILE A 68 6.20 -6.85 1.75
C ILE A 68 6.26 -6.01 0.48
N ASP A 69 6.88 -4.85 0.57
CA ASP A 69 7.11 -3.99 -0.58
C ASP A 69 7.92 -4.71 -1.65
N GLY A 70 7.55 -4.49 -2.91
CA GLY A 70 8.18 -5.15 -4.06
C GLY A 70 7.91 -6.66 -4.20
N SER A 71 7.11 -7.27 -3.33
CA SER A 71 6.78 -8.70 -3.41
C SER A 71 5.53 -8.94 -4.26
N TYR A 72 5.66 -9.77 -5.30
CA TYR A 72 4.58 -10.17 -6.20
C TYR A 72 4.09 -11.58 -5.86
N THR A 73 3.29 -11.69 -4.80
CA THR A 73 2.72 -12.97 -4.35
C THR A 73 1.23 -12.86 -4.15
N ASN A 74 0.51 -13.95 -4.38
CA ASN A 74 -0.94 -14.04 -4.15
C ASN A 74 -1.31 -14.15 -2.67
N ASP A 75 -0.34 -14.34 -1.80
CA ASP A 75 -0.53 -14.35 -0.34
C ASP A 75 0.52 -13.48 0.35
N SER A 76 0.32 -12.17 0.26
CA SER A 76 1.24 -11.19 0.83
C SER A 76 1.35 -11.29 2.35
N SER A 77 0.27 -11.65 3.06
CA SER A 77 0.29 -11.81 4.51
C SER A 77 1.12 -13.01 4.96
N ALA A 78 1.01 -14.14 4.26
CA ALA A 78 1.86 -15.31 4.53
C ALA A 78 3.34 -15.01 4.23
N GLY A 79 3.60 -14.26 3.15
CA GLY A 79 4.94 -13.76 2.81
C GLY A 79 5.52 -12.88 3.91
N ALA A 80 4.74 -11.93 4.43
CA ALA A 80 5.16 -11.05 5.52
C ALA A 80 5.50 -11.83 6.80
N ALA A 81 4.68 -12.82 7.17
CA ALA A 81 4.95 -13.68 8.33
C ALA A 81 6.24 -14.51 8.16
N ALA A 82 6.48 -15.04 6.96
CA ALA A 82 7.69 -15.79 6.65
C ALA A 82 8.94 -14.90 6.69
N TYR A 83 8.84 -13.69 6.14
CA TYR A 83 9.92 -12.70 6.20
C TYR A 83 10.24 -12.31 7.64
N PHE A 84 9.22 -12.01 8.45
CA PHE A 84 9.39 -11.65 9.86
C PHE A 84 10.02 -12.79 10.65
N ALA A 85 9.58 -14.05 10.44
CA ALA A 85 10.19 -15.22 11.07
C ALA A 85 11.67 -15.36 10.70
N THR A 86 12.05 -15.01 9.46
CA THR A 86 13.45 -15.01 9.00
C THR A 86 14.24 -13.87 9.65
N ALA A 87 13.66 -12.67 9.73
CA ALA A 87 14.29 -11.52 10.38
C ALA A 87 14.58 -11.80 11.87
N LEU A 88 13.68 -12.48 12.59
CA LEU A 88 13.92 -12.91 13.98
C LEU A 88 15.17 -13.79 14.11
N ARG A 89 15.48 -14.61 13.12
CA ARG A 89 16.69 -15.46 13.15
C ARG A 89 17.97 -14.65 13.10
N SER A 90 18.00 -13.54 12.36
CA SER A 90 19.15 -12.63 12.31
C SER A 90 19.40 -11.94 13.67
N HIS A 91 18.38 -11.88 14.52
CA HIS A 91 18.45 -11.36 15.89
C HIS A 91 18.61 -12.47 16.96
N GLY A 92 18.97 -13.69 16.56
CA GLY A 92 19.28 -14.78 17.50
C GLY A 92 18.07 -15.55 18.03
N LEU A 93 16.88 -15.32 17.46
CA LEU A 93 15.66 -16.05 17.79
C LEU A 93 15.36 -17.09 16.71
N ASN A 94 14.88 -18.27 17.09
CA ASN A 94 14.46 -19.28 16.11
C ASN A 94 13.01 -19.04 15.68
N GLY A 95 12.80 -18.06 14.79
CA GLY A 95 11.49 -17.71 14.25
C GLY A 95 10.96 -18.80 13.29
N THR A 96 9.72 -19.24 13.49
CA THR A 96 9.04 -20.19 12.60
C THR A 96 7.64 -19.67 12.26
N ASN A 97 7.33 -19.54 10.96
CA ASN A 97 5.99 -19.18 10.51
C ASN A 97 5.02 -20.37 10.75
N LYS A 98 3.89 -20.10 11.38
CA LYS A 98 2.86 -21.07 11.76
C LYS A 98 1.50 -20.77 11.11
N GLY A 99 1.47 -19.91 10.11
CA GLY A 99 0.26 -19.57 9.37
C GLY A 99 -0.59 -18.49 10.04
N ARG A 100 -1.89 -18.57 9.85
CA ARG A 100 -2.86 -17.58 10.32
C ARG A 100 -3.43 -17.90 11.68
N ARG A 101 -3.56 -16.89 12.51
CA ARG A 101 -4.28 -16.96 13.78
C ARG A 101 -4.67 -15.54 14.20
N SER A 102 -5.91 -15.37 14.69
CA SER A 102 -6.31 -14.08 15.27
C SER A 102 -5.46 -13.74 16.50
N ALA A 103 -5.05 -12.48 16.58
CA ALA A 103 -4.34 -11.95 17.75
C ALA A 103 -5.25 -11.88 18.98
N GLY A 104 -6.56 -11.70 18.80
CA GLY A 104 -7.52 -11.61 19.88
C GLY A 104 -7.15 -10.52 20.89
N THR A 105 -7.02 -10.91 22.15
CA THR A 105 -6.63 -10.02 23.26
C THR A 105 -5.14 -10.12 23.61
N ALA A 106 -4.30 -10.54 22.67
CA ALA A 106 -2.86 -10.63 22.90
C ALA A 106 -2.27 -9.25 23.25
N GLU A 107 -1.33 -9.23 24.18
CA GLU A 107 -0.60 -8.02 24.55
C GLU A 107 0.19 -7.48 23.37
N GLU A 108 0.12 -6.17 23.15
CA GLU A 108 0.95 -5.48 22.16
C GLU A 108 2.39 -5.37 22.69
N LEU A 109 3.31 -6.00 21.99
CA LEU A 109 4.73 -5.93 22.32
C LEU A 109 5.45 -4.76 21.65
N SER A 110 4.99 -4.38 20.46
CA SER A 110 5.56 -3.28 19.68
C SER A 110 4.61 -2.90 18.56
N SER A 111 4.63 -1.64 18.18
CA SER A 111 3.92 -1.11 17.01
C SER A 111 4.88 -0.36 16.09
N TYR A 112 4.50 -0.26 14.83
CA TYR A 112 5.16 0.56 13.82
C TYR A 112 4.15 1.41 13.10
N GLN A 113 4.36 2.71 13.11
CA GLN A 113 3.54 3.66 12.34
C GLN A 113 4.15 3.88 10.97
N GLY A 114 3.42 3.48 9.94
CA GLY A 114 3.81 3.67 8.54
C GLY A 114 3.56 5.09 8.02
N ALA A 115 3.54 5.23 6.70
CA ALA A 115 3.23 6.48 6.02
C ALA A 115 1.82 6.99 6.38
N THR A 116 1.68 8.32 6.48
CA THR A 116 0.38 8.96 6.69
C THR A 116 -0.58 8.70 5.53
N LEU A 117 -1.87 8.85 5.76
CA LEU A 117 -2.89 8.71 4.70
C LEU A 117 -2.59 9.62 3.51
N SER A 118 -2.19 10.87 3.76
CA SER A 118 -1.83 11.84 2.71
C SER A 118 -0.66 11.34 1.86
N GLU A 119 0.38 10.79 2.50
CA GLU A 119 1.54 10.22 1.79
C GLU A 119 1.16 8.99 0.97
N GLN A 120 0.32 8.11 1.51
CA GLN A 120 -0.18 6.94 0.80
C GLN A 120 -1.01 7.33 -0.43
N VAL A 121 -1.90 8.30 -0.32
CA VAL A 121 -2.70 8.80 -1.44
C VAL A 121 -1.81 9.47 -2.50
N LYS A 122 -0.84 10.31 -2.09
CA LYS A 122 0.13 10.91 -3.01
C LYS A 122 0.95 9.86 -3.75
N TYR A 123 1.47 8.89 -3.05
CA TYR A 123 2.21 7.77 -3.64
C TYR A 123 1.35 7.01 -4.64
N MET A 124 0.15 6.59 -4.22
CA MET A 124 -0.81 5.87 -5.07
C MET A 124 -1.09 6.61 -6.38
N LEU A 125 -1.32 7.91 -6.31
CA LEU A 125 -1.62 8.73 -7.50
C LEU A 125 -0.39 8.90 -8.39
N GLN A 126 0.81 9.14 -7.82
CA GLN A 126 2.04 9.37 -8.56
C GLN A 126 2.52 8.15 -9.33
N VAL A 127 2.53 6.98 -8.70
CA VAL A 127 3.03 5.75 -9.32
C VAL A 127 1.92 4.85 -9.86
N SER A 128 0.65 5.24 -9.63
CA SER A 128 -0.53 4.46 -10.03
C SER A 128 -0.55 3.06 -9.37
N GLU A 129 -0.37 3.03 -8.03
CA GLU A 129 -0.29 1.77 -7.27
C GLU A 129 -1.69 1.20 -7.00
N ASN A 130 -2.04 0.15 -7.73
CA ASN A 130 -3.37 -0.45 -7.68
C ASN A 130 -3.69 -1.07 -6.32
N ASN A 131 -2.73 -1.73 -5.68
CA ASN A 131 -3.00 -2.37 -4.39
C ASN A 131 -3.27 -1.35 -3.28
N VAL A 132 -2.55 -0.22 -3.29
CA VAL A 132 -2.82 0.87 -2.34
C VAL A 132 -4.22 1.44 -2.58
N ALA A 133 -4.62 1.61 -3.84
CA ALA A 133 -5.97 2.07 -4.19
C ALA A 133 -7.06 1.13 -3.66
N GLU A 134 -6.86 -0.19 -3.80
CA GLU A 134 -7.80 -1.19 -3.28
C GLU A 134 -7.85 -1.21 -1.75
N MET A 135 -6.70 -1.07 -1.08
CA MET A 135 -6.64 -0.99 0.38
C MET A 135 -7.35 0.26 0.89
N LEU A 136 -7.10 1.42 0.27
CA LEU A 136 -7.80 2.67 0.61
C LEU A 136 -9.30 2.56 0.38
N PHE A 137 -9.72 1.93 -0.71
CA PHE A 137 -11.14 1.67 -0.97
C PHE A 137 -11.77 0.81 0.13
N ARG A 138 -11.09 -0.23 0.61
CA ARG A 138 -11.58 -1.03 1.75
C ARG A 138 -11.59 -0.23 3.06
N ASN A 139 -10.65 0.68 3.24
CA ASN A 139 -10.60 1.54 4.41
C ASN A 139 -11.73 2.58 4.44
N THR A 140 -12.34 2.96 3.31
CA THR A 140 -13.52 3.82 3.32
C THR A 140 -14.70 3.18 4.07
N ALA A 141 -14.87 1.86 3.96
CA ALA A 141 -15.88 1.13 4.73
C ALA A 141 -15.61 1.25 6.24
N ILE A 142 -14.36 1.06 6.67
CA ILE A 142 -13.97 1.15 8.09
C ILE A 142 -14.18 2.57 8.60
N ALA A 143 -13.83 3.59 7.83
CA ALA A 143 -14.03 4.98 8.19
C ALA A 143 -15.51 5.35 8.37
N ARG A 144 -16.42 4.59 7.73
CA ARG A 144 -17.87 4.71 7.90
C ARG A 144 -18.45 3.78 8.98
N GLY A 145 -17.59 3.07 9.75
CA GLY A 145 -18.03 2.13 10.78
C GLY A 145 -18.52 0.78 10.25
N TYR A 146 -18.25 0.47 8.98
CA TYR A 146 -18.61 -0.82 8.37
C TYR A 146 -17.45 -1.80 8.42
N GLN A 147 -17.74 -3.09 8.31
CA GLN A 147 -16.71 -4.08 7.99
C GLN A 147 -16.14 -3.81 6.59
N ALA A 148 -14.82 -4.00 6.43
CA ALA A 148 -14.12 -3.77 5.17
C ALA A 148 -14.39 -4.86 4.11
N THR A 149 -15.66 -5.17 3.84
CA THR A 149 -16.07 -6.00 2.69
C THR A 149 -16.13 -5.16 1.42
N TRP A 150 -16.05 -5.79 0.26
CA TRP A 150 -16.18 -5.07 -1.02
C TRP A 150 -17.53 -4.35 -1.16
N ALA A 151 -18.62 -5.01 -0.75
CA ALA A 151 -19.95 -4.42 -0.78
C ALA A 151 -20.05 -3.16 0.10
N ASN A 152 -19.51 -3.23 1.32
CA ASN A 152 -19.51 -2.09 2.22
C ASN A 152 -18.57 -0.98 1.74
N SER A 153 -17.46 -1.32 1.09
CA SER A 153 -16.56 -0.32 0.48
C SER A 153 -17.25 0.42 -0.66
N THR A 154 -17.97 -0.31 -1.52
CA THR A 154 -18.81 0.29 -2.56
C THR A 154 -19.86 1.22 -1.95
N LYS A 155 -20.59 0.75 -0.92
CA LYS A 155 -21.61 1.55 -0.22
C LYS A 155 -20.99 2.83 0.36
N ALA A 156 -19.89 2.71 1.11
CA ALA A 156 -19.22 3.85 1.72
C ALA A 156 -18.70 4.84 0.68
N ALA A 157 -18.12 4.36 -0.42
CA ALA A 157 -17.68 5.23 -1.50
C ALA A 157 -18.83 5.96 -2.18
N GLN A 158 -19.97 5.30 -2.40
CA GLN A 158 -21.18 5.94 -2.95
C GLN A 158 -21.74 7.01 -2.01
N GLU A 159 -21.79 6.75 -0.71
CA GLU A 159 -22.19 7.72 0.30
C GLU A 159 -21.29 8.97 0.26
N ILE A 160 -19.98 8.78 0.27
CA ILE A 160 -18.99 9.87 0.22
C ILE A 160 -19.15 10.68 -1.07
N LEU A 161 -19.23 10.02 -2.22
CA LEU A 161 -19.38 10.70 -3.51
C LEU A 161 -20.70 11.47 -3.60
N THR A 162 -21.79 10.94 -3.02
CA THR A 162 -23.08 11.63 -2.95
C THR A 162 -22.99 12.89 -2.07
N GLU A 163 -22.36 12.80 -0.91
CA GLU A 163 -22.10 13.95 -0.03
C GLU A 163 -21.26 15.03 -0.71
N LEU A 164 -20.30 14.63 -1.56
CA LEU A 164 -19.51 15.53 -2.39
C LEU A 164 -20.31 16.10 -3.59
N GLY A 165 -21.56 15.70 -3.77
CA GLY A 165 -22.39 16.12 -4.92
C GLY A 165 -21.93 15.57 -6.26
N VAL A 166 -21.21 14.43 -6.26
CA VAL A 166 -20.80 13.74 -7.50
C VAL A 166 -21.99 12.96 -8.05
N PRO A 167 -22.38 13.17 -9.32
CA PRO A 167 -23.51 12.43 -9.92
C PRO A 167 -23.13 10.96 -10.12
N LEU A 168 -23.97 10.05 -9.63
CA LEU A 168 -23.74 8.60 -9.70
C LEU A 168 -24.65 7.88 -10.70
N THR A 169 -25.43 8.59 -11.49
CA THR A 169 -26.25 8.00 -12.55
C THR A 169 -25.35 7.28 -13.56
N ASN A 170 -25.67 6.03 -13.89
CA ASN A 170 -24.87 5.17 -14.77
C ASN A 170 -23.45 4.89 -14.24
N THR A 171 -23.27 4.98 -12.93
CA THR A 171 -22.00 4.68 -12.25
C THR A 171 -22.11 3.36 -11.50
N SER A 172 -21.08 2.53 -11.57
CA SER A 172 -20.91 1.31 -10.80
C SER A 172 -19.50 1.26 -10.25
N LEU A 173 -19.36 1.00 -8.97
CA LEU A 173 -18.08 0.88 -8.28
C LEU A 173 -17.96 -0.54 -7.73
N ALA A 174 -16.96 -1.28 -8.14
CA ALA A 174 -16.67 -2.62 -7.67
C ALA A 174 -15.25 -2.71 -7.07
N SER A 175 -14.38 -1.75 -7.39
CA SER A 175 -12.99 -1.72 -6.96
C SER A 175 -12.49 -0.28 -6.73
N GLY A 176 -11.35 -0.14 -6.05
CA GLY A 176 -10.73 1.15 -5.80
C GLY A 176 -9.73 1.57 -6.86
N SER A 177 -9.18 0.63 -7.59
CA SER A 177 -8.14 0.87 -8.60
C SER A 177 -8.66 1.09 -10.01
N GLY A 178 -9.92 0.73 -10.28
CA GLY A 178 -10.49 0.70 -11.63
C GLY A 178 -10.04 -0.51 -12.47
N VAL A 179 -9.37 -1.48 -11.87
CA VAL A 179 -8.94 -2.72 -12.54
C VAL A 179 -10.13 -3.66 -12.79
N SER A 180 -11.19 -3.54 -12.00
CA SER A 180 -12.41 -4.33 -12.17
C SER A 180 -13.14 -3.95 -13.46
N ARG A 181 -13.54 -4.97 -14.23
CA ARG A 181 -14.38 -4.79 -15.42
C ARG A 181 -15.84 -4.45 -15.09
N ASN A 182 -16.19 -4.48 -13.81
CA ASN A 182 -17.51 -4.05 -13.32
C ASN A 182 -17.56 -2.56 -12.94
N ASP A 183 -16.40 -1.88 -12.91
CA ASP A 183 -16.38 -0.43 -12.70
C ASP A 183 -16.93 0.30 -13.92
N ARG A 184 -17.79 1.30 -13.66
CA ARG A 184 -18.35 2.22 -14.65
C ARG A 184 -18.36 3.61 -14.05
N LEU A 185 -17.74 4.55 -14.73
CA LEU A 185 -17.77 5.96 -14.36
C LEU A 185 -18.11 6.79 -15.57
N THR A 186 -18.91 7.82 -15.38
CA THR A 186 -19.20 8.80 -16.42
C THR A 186 -18.14 9.91 -16.44
N ALA A 187 -17.92 10.55 -17.56
CA ALA A 187 -17.05 11.74 -17.63
C ALA A 187 -17.55 12.84 -16.69
N ASN A 188 -18.87 12.97 -16.53
CA ASN A 188 -19.46 13.93 -15.62
C ASN A 188 -19.13 13.63 -14.16
N SER A 189 -19.20 12.35 -13.73
CA SER A 189 -18.78 11.96 -12.36
C SER A 189 -17.30 12.31 -12.12
N LEU A 190 -16.42 11.98 -13.06
CA LEU A 190 -14.99 12.25 -12.95
C LEU A 190 -14.68 13.76 -12.92
N THR A 191 -15.25 14.55 -13.81
CA THR A 191 -15.02 16.00 -13.83
C THR A 191 -15.57 16.69 -12.59
N THR A 192 -16.76 16.31 -12.12
CA THR A 192 -17.32 16.86 -10.88
C THR A 192 -16.43 16.52 -9.70
N MET A 193 -15.98 15.27 -9.58
CA MET A 193 -15.05 14.86 -8.52
C MET A 193 -13.75 15.68 -8.56
N LEU A 194 -13.12 15.84 -9.74
CA LEU A 194 -11.90 16.62 -9.87
C LEU A 194 -12.11 18.10 -9.52
N GLN A 195 -13.24 18.68 -9.88
CA GLN A 195 -13.59 20.05 -9.49
C GLN A 195 -13.72 20.18 -7.96
N ARG A 196 -14.33 19.19 -7.30
CA ARG A 196 -14.45 19.18 -5.82
C ARG A 196 -13.08 19.07 -5.15
N VAL A 197 -12.24 18.11 -5.54
CA VAL A 197 -10.90 17.95 -4.95
C VAL A 197 -9.98 19.14 -5.24
N ALA A 198 -10.15 19.84 -6.36
CA ALA A 198 -9.37 21.02 -6.69
C ALA A 198 -9.83 22.28 -5.93
N ASN A 199 -11.05 22.30 -5.38
CA ASN A 199 -11.59 23.44 -4.63
C ASN A 199 -11.01 23.48 -3.21
N SER A 200 -10.07 24.40 -2.99
CA SER A 200 -9.41 24.55 -1.69
C SER A 200 -10.27 25.21 -0.61
N ALA A 201 -11.35 25.89 -0.97
CA ALA A 201 -12.23 26.53 -0.01
C ALA A 201 -13.08 25.51 0.75
N ASP A 202 -13.63 24.52 0.04
CA ASP A 202 -14.51 23.51 0.63
C ASP A 202 -13.74 22.26 1.10
N TYR A 203 -12.63 21.91 0.42
CA TYR A 203 -11.89 20.68 0.65
C TYR A 203 -10.36 20.93 0.69
N PRO A 204 -9.86 21.68 1.69
CA PRO A 204 -8.45 22.08 1.75
C PRO A 204 -7.48 20.90 1.80
N GLU A 205 -7.82 19.81 2.50
CA GLU A 205 -6.98 18.62 2.60
C GLU A 205 -6.87 17.89 1.24
N LEU A 206 -7.99 17.72 0.54
CA LEU A 206 -8.03 17.10 -0.80
C LEU A 206 -7.29 17.96 -1.81
N SER A 207 -7.51 19.26 -1.79
CA SER A 207 -6.81 20.22 -2.62
C SER A 207 -5.29 20.23 -2.34
N SER A 208 -4.89 20.14 -1.07
CA SER A 208 -3.50 20.00 -0.68
C SER A 208 -2.85 18.73 -1.24
N ILE A 209 -3.58 17.61 -1.30
CA ILE A 209 -3.09 16.38 -1.94
C ILE A 209 -3.00 16.59 -3.46
N TYR A 210 -4.04 17.13 -4.07
CA TYR A 210 -4.11 17.35 -5.52
C TYR A 210 -2.97 18.23 -6.03
N TYR A 211 -2.80 19.44 -5.47
CA TYR A 211 -1.76 20.40 -5.87
C TYR A 211 -0.41 20.11 -5.24
N GLY A 212 -0.36 19.53 -4.05
CA GLY A 212 0.84 19.24 -3.28
C GLY A 212 1.62 17.99 -3.71
N GLY A 213 1.53 17.63 -4.98
CA GLY A 213 2.31 16.54 -5.58
C GLY A 213 1.61 15.18 -5.59
N GLY A 214 0.33 15.10 -5.23
CA GLY A 214 -0.44 13.85 -5.39
C GLY A 214 -0.78 13.59 -6.85
N MET A 215 -1.45 14.52 -7.51
CA MET A 215 -1.81 14.33 -8.90
C MET A 215 -0.61 14.54 -9.84
N PRO A 216 -0.29 13.61 -10.74
CA PRO A 216 0.81 13.75 -11.70
C PRO A 216 0.70 15.03 -12.51
N LEU A 217 1.84 15.70 -12.71
CA LEU A 217 1.96 16.93 -13.50
C LEU A 217 2.66 16.62 -14.82
N ALA A 218 2.03 16.98 -15.93
CA ALA A 218 2.50 16.73 -17.28
C ALA A 218 3.97 17.12 -17.46
N GLY A 219 4.78 16.22 -17.97
CA GLY A 219 6.21 16.39 -18.21
C GLY A 219 7.06 16.57 -16.95
N ARG A 220 6.50 16.44 -15.73
CA ARG A 220 7.23 16.76 -14.49
C ARG A 220 7.23 15.64 -13.46
N SER A 221 6.08 14.98 -13.23
CA SER A 221 6.00 14.00 -12.14
C SER A 221 5.13 12.79 -12.47
N GLY A 222 5.31 11.74 -11.70
CA GLY A 222 4.53 10.52 -11.74
C GLY A 222 4.48 9.87 -13.12
N THR A 223 3.37 9.25 -13.44
CA THR A 223 3.16 8.60 -14.74
C THR A 223 3.10 9.55 -15.94
N LEU A 224 3.14 10.86 -15.71
CA LEU A 224 3.14 11.88 -16.77
C LEU A 224 4.49 12.55 -17.00
N ASN A 225 5.57 12.10 -16.34
CA ASN A 225 6.89 12.70 -16.47
C ASN A 225 7.54 12.42 -17.84
N TYR A 226 8.59 13.18 -18.19
CA TYR A 226 9.34 12.98 -19.43
C TYR A 226 9.99 11.60 -19.53
N THR A 227 10.43 11.03 -18.42
CA THR A 227 11.07 9.71 -18.39
C THR A 227 10.09 8.58 -18.73
N ALA A 228 8.80 8.82 -18.56
CA ALA A 228 7.74 7.92 -19.02
C ALA A 228 7.41 8.11 -20.53
N GLY A 229 8.21 8.87 -21.27
CA GLY A 229 8.02 9.11 -22.70
C GLY A 229 6.84 10.04 -23.04
N ARG A 230 6.34 10.81 -22.06
CA ARG A 230 5.13 11.63 -22.19
C ARG A 230 5.47 13.12 -22.19
N PHE A 231 4.70 13.91 -22.97
CA PHE A 231 4.84 15.37 -23.07
C PHE A 231 6.24 15.87 -23.48
N ASN A 232 7.00 15.03 -24.19
CA ASN A 232 8.36 15.32 -24.66
C ASN A 232 8.43 15.68 -26.16
N THR A 233 7.33 15.55 -26.90
CA THR A 233 7.23 15.88 -28.33
C THR A 233 6.63 17.28 -28.57
N SER A 234 6.85 17.87 -29.75
CA SER A 234 6.41 19.21 -30.08
C SER A 234 4.90 19.44 -29.83
N PRO A 235 3.97 18.58 -30.27
CA PRO A 235 2.54 18.85 -30.07
C PRO A 235 2.09 18.80 -28.61
N THR A 236 2.77 17.98 -27.77
CA THR A 236 2.34 17.74 -26.40
C THR A 236 3.08 18.58 -25.35
N ARG A 237 4.22 19.16 -25.72
CA ARG A 237 5.09 19.92 -24.80
C ARG A 237 4.42 21.17 -24.23
N CYS A 238 3.43 21.74 -24.92
CA CYS A 238 2.67 22.91 -24.45
C CYS A 238 1.90 22.65 -23.15
N ALA A 239 1.55 21.38 -22.85
CA ALA A 239 0.87 20.98 -21.63
C ALA A 239 1.84 20.72 -20.45
N ALA A 240 3.14 20.64 -20.71
CA ALA A 240 4.14 20.36 -19.69
C ALA A 240 4.16 21.45 -18.60
N GLY A 241 4.08 21.02 -17.35
CA GLY A 241 4.02 21.90 -16.19
C GLY A 241 2.66 22.60 -15.96
N LYS A 242 1.65 22.33 -16.79
CA LYS A 242 0.33 22.99 -16.72
C LYS A 242 -0.80 22.01 -16.44
N LEU A 243 -0.77 20.82 -17.04
CA LEU A 243 -1.83 19.83 -16.94
C LEU A 243 -1.54 18.85 -15.79
N ARG A 244 -2.52 18.65 -14.93
CA ARG A 244 -2.54 17.53 -13.96
C ARG A 244 -3.55 16.51 -14.42
N ALA A 245 -3.18 15.22 -14.37
CA ALA A 245 -4.08 14.18 -14.81
C ALA A 245 -3.70 12.82 -14.20
N LYS A 246 -4.68 11.92 -14.11
CA LYS A 246 -4.48 10.52 -13.78
C LYS A 246 -4.57 9.66 -15.03
N THR A 247 -3.56 8.84 -15.26
CA THR A 247 -3.53 7.86 -16.35
C THR A 247 -4.23 6.58 -15.95
N GLY A 248 -4.89 5.93 -16.89
CA GLY A 248 -5.34 4.54 -16.81
C GLY A 248 -4.87 3.79 -18.04
N THR A 249 -4.16 2.68 -17.87
CA THR A 249 -3.72 1.85 -19.00
C THR A 249 -3.80 0.38 -18.59
N LEU A 250 -4.66 -0.34 -19.26
CA LEU A 250 -4.78 -1.80 -19.20
C LEU A 250 -4.66 -2.36 -20.62
N PHE A 251 -4.65 -3.67 -20.75
CA PHE A 251 -4.44 -4.35 -22.04
C PHE A 251 -5.34 -3.82 -23.18
N ASP A 252 -6.59 -3.48 -22.86
CA ASP A 252 -7.63 -3.09 -23.82
C ASP A 252 -8.32 -1.77 -23.46
N THR A 253 -7.74 -0.98 -22.57
CA THR A 253 -8.34 0.27 -22.09
C THR A 253 -7.26 1.30 -21.81
N VAL A 254 -7.44 2.48 -22.36
CA VAL A 254 -6.59 3.66 -22.10
C VAL A 254 -7.48 4.82 -21.69
N GLY A 255 -7.10 5.52 -20.62
CA GLY A 255 -7.82 6.70 -20.13
C GLY A 255 -6.86 7.77 -19.61
N LEU A 256 -7.33 9.00 -19.65
CA LEU A 256 -6.70 10.16 -19.03
C LEU A 256 -7.81 11.02 -18.42
N SER A 257 -7.74 11.29 -17.11
CA SER A 257 -8.72 12.08 -16.34
C SER A 257 -8.04 13.21 -15.62
#